data_f07965a6badd925d623f7f68b9bce422
#
_entry.id   f07965a6badd925d623f7f68b9bce422
#
_cell.length_a   1.000
_cell.length_b   1.000
_cell.length_c   1.000
_cell.angle_alpha   90.00
_cell.angle_beta   90.00
_cell.angle_gamma   90.00
#
_symmetry.space_group_name_H-M   'P 1'
#
loop_
_entity.id
_entity.type
_entity.pdbx_description
1 polymer ?
#
loop_
_entity_poly.entity_id
_entity_poly.type
_entity_poly.pdbx_seq_one_letter_code
_entity_poly.pdbx_strand_id
1 'polypeptide(L)'
;MAGGGPRSRAELLTDVILTMFRANNATLAWGDRIVAPLGLTSARWQILGAIVQADRAQPVAWLARDLGANRQNVQRIVNDLEKDGLVSFEPNPHHKRAQLIVLTPKGQETYDAAIGLYGPRVEALAQDLTVEDLDATHRVLTALRTELETSAAD
;
A
#
# COMPACT_ATOMS: atom_id res chain seq x y z
N MET A 1 -19.41 1.29 38.72
CA MET A 1 -20.40 1.60 37.65
C MET A 1 -19.86 2.81 36.89
N ALA A 2 -19.16 2.57 35.78
CA ALA A 2 -18.68 3.66 34.94
C ALA A 2 -19.85 4.17 34.08
N GLY A 3 -20.30 5.41 34.35
CA GLY A 3 -21.35 6.08 33.61
C GLY A 3 -20.89 6.39 32.20
N GLY A 4 -21.40 5.63 31.21
CA GLY A 4 -21.15 5.86 29.79
C GLY A 4 -21.97 7.03 29.28
N GLY A 5 -21.43 8.25 29.45
CA GLY A 5 -21.91 9.38 28.64
C GLY A 5 -21.59 9.16 27.16
N PRO A 6 -22.21 9.92 26.23
CA PRO A 6 -21.90 9.81 24.80
C PRO A 6 -20.40 10.10 24.57
N ARG A 7 -19.71 9.17 23.90
CA ARG A 7 -18.27 9.31 23.59
C ARG A 7 -18.03 10.55 22.74
N SER A 8 -16.96 11.28 23.06
CA SER A 8 -16.54 12.44 22.29
C SER A 8 -16.00 12.02 20.90
N ARG A 9 -15.99 12.98 19.96
CA ARG A 9 -15.39 12.74 18.63
C ARG A 9 -13.91 12.35 18.74
N ALA A 10 -13.18 12.92 19.70
CA ALA A 10 -11.77 12.62 19.90
C ALA A 10 -11.56 11.19 20.42
N GLU A 11 -12.40 10.69 21.33
CA GLU A 11 -12.35 9.30 21.79
C GLU A 11 -12.66 8.31 20.67
N LEU A 12 -13.68 8.60 19.86
CA LEU A 12 -14.03 7.78 18.70
C LEU A 12 -12.89 7.75 17.65
N LEU A 13 -12.27 8.89 17.37
CA LEU A 13 -11.16 8.97 16.44
C LEU A 13 -9.93 8.22 16.98
N THR A 14 -9.67 8.27 18.27
CA THR A 14 -8.60 7.50 18.92
C THR A 14 -8.83 5.99 18.71
N ASP A 15 -10.05 5.51 18.93
CA ASP A 15 -10.39 4.10 18.67
C ASP A 15 -10.20 3.70 17.20
N VAL A 16 -10.56 4.58 16.26
CA VAL A 16 -10.32 4.36 14.83
C VAL A 16 -8.83 4.23 14.54
N ILE A 17 -8.00 5.14 15.08
CA ILE A 17 -6.54 5.10 14.87
C ILE A 17 -5.93 3.81 15.45
N LEU A 18 -6.32 3.42 16.67
CA LEU A 18 -5.83 2.17 17.27
C LEU A 18 -6.27 0.93 16.48
N THR A 19 -7.51 0.93 15.99
CA THR A 19 -8.03 -0.15 15.14
C THR A 19 -7.29 -0.19 13.80
N MET A 20 -6.99 0.96 13.21
CA MET A 20 -6.23 1.05 11.96
C MET A 20 -4.84 0.42 12.08
N PHE A 21 -4.09 0.66 13.18
CA PHE A 21 -2.79 -0.01 13.39
C PHE A 21 -2.93 -1.54 13.45
N ARG A 22 -3.93 -2.05 14.17
CA ARG A 22 -4.17 -3.50 14.28
C ARG A 22 -4.63 -4.09 12.94
N ALA A 23 -5.54 -3.40 12.24
CA ALA A 23 -6.02 -3.79 10.93
C ALA A 23 -4.89 -3.81 9.90
N ASN A 24 -4.00 -2.81 9.91
CA ASN A 24 -2.84 -2.78 9.02
C ASN A 24 -1.96 -4.03 9.20
N ASN A 25 -1.61 -4.39 10.43
CA ASN A 25 -0.80 -5.59 10.70
C ASN A 25 -1.50 -6.88 10.22
N ALA A 26 -2.81 -7.00 10.47
CA ALA A 26 -3.61 -8.14 10.01
C ALA A 26 -3.69 -8.19 8.48
N THR A 27 -3.86 -7.06 7.82
CA THR A 27 -3.92 -6.93 6.35
C THR A 27 -2.60 -7.32 5.71
N LEU A 28 -1.46 -6.87 6.25
CA LEU A 28 -0.14 -7.25 5.76
C LEU A 28 0.08 -8.76 5.88
N ALA A 29 -0.20 -9.34 7.05
CA ALA A 29 -0.07 -10.79 7.26
C ALA A 29 -1.02 -11.61 6.37
N TRP A 30 -2.22 -11.11 6.12
CA TRP A 30 -3.18 -11.73 5.21
C TRP A 30 -2.68 -11.66 3.76
N GLY A 31 -2.20 -10.50 3.32
CA GLY A 31 -1.61 -10.32 1.99
C GLY A 31 -0.38 -11.20 1.78
N ASP A 32 0.51 -11.31 2.78
CA ASP A 32 1.68 -12.20 2.70
C ASP A 32 1.27 -13.65 2.40
N ARG A 33 0.22 -14.16 3.06
CA ARG A 33 -0.28 -15.52 2.80
C ARG A 33 -0.85 -15.68 1.40
N ILE A 34 -1.47 -14.64 0.83
CA ILE A 34 -2.03 -14.68 -0.53
C ILE A 34 -0.93 -14.79 -1.57
N VAL A 35 0.11 -13.97 -1.45
CA VAL A 35 1.14 -13.84 -2.48
C VAL A 35 2.38 -14.71 -2.24
N ALA A 36 2.44 -15.43 -1.11
CA ALA A 36 3.54 -16.35 -0.81
C ALA A 36 3.80 -17.40 -1.91
N PRO A 37 2.79 -18.00 -2.58
CA PRO A 37 3.01 -18.93 -3.69
C PRO A 37 3.77 -18.32 -4.88
N LEU A 38 3.76 -16.99 -5.01
CA LEU A 38 4.46 -16.24 -6.05
C LEU A 38 5.84 -15.75 -5.61
N GLY A 39 6.31 -16.12 -4.42
CA GLY A 39 7.56 -15.63 -3.85
C GLY A 39 7.51 -14.14 -3.46
N LEU A 40 6.33 -13.58 -3.27
CA LEU A 40 6.10 -12.21 -2.87
C LEU A 40 5.78 -12.07 -1.38
N THR A 41 5.95 -10.86 -0.87
CA THR A 41 5.38 -10.35 0.37
C THR A 41 4.40 -9.22 0.07
N SER A 42 3.54 -8.86 1.01
CA SER A 42 2.65 -7.69 0.89
C SER A 42 3.41 -6.42 0.52
N ALA A 43 4.57 -6.19 1.14
CA ALA A 43 5.40 -5.02 0.84
C ALA A 43 5.92 -5.00 -0.60
N ARG A 44 6.38 -6.14 -1.11
CA ARG A 44 6.84 -6.30 -2.51
C ARG A 44 5.69 -6.15 -3.49
N TRP A 45 4.55 -6.75 -3.19
CA TRP A 45 3.34 -6.64 -4.02
C TRP A 45 2.81 -5.21 -4.08
N GLN A 46 2.78 -4.48 -2.96
CA GLN A 46 2.39 -3.07 -2.93
C GLN A 46 3.29 -2.20 -3.82
N ILE A 47 4.59 -2.45 -3.83
CA ILE A 47 5.53 -1.73 -4.72
C ILE A 47 5.26 -2.06 -6.19
N LEU A 48 5.06 -3.32 -6.54
CA LEU A 48 4.66 -3.70 -7.91
C LEU A 48 3.36 -3.01 -8.32
N GLY A 49 2.35 -2.99 -7.43
CA GLY A 49 1.08 -2.30 -7.66
C GLY A 49 1.25 -0.81 -7.88
N ALA A 50 2.09 -0.14 -7.10
CA ALA A 50 2.36 1.29 -7.26
C ALA A 50 3.06 1.59 -8.59
N ILE A 51 3.96 0.71 -9.07
CA ILE A 51 4.60 0.85 -10.38
C ILE A 51 3.57 0.68 -11.50
N VAL A 52 2.68 -0.32 -11.40
CA VAL A 52 1.62 -0.57 -12.39
C VAL A 52 0.62 0.59 -12.48
N GLN A 53 0.26 1.18 -11.32
CA GLN A 53 -0.72 2.26 -11.25
C GLN A 53 -0.14 3.64 -11.62
N ALA A 54 1.16 3.76 -11.71
CA ALA A 54 1.80 5.02 -12.08
C ALA A 54 1.60 5.31 -13.57
N ASP A 55 1.19 6.55 -13.91
CA ASP A 55 1.01 6.99 -15.30
C ASP A 55 2.29 6.94 -16.12
N ARG A 56 3.44 6.93 -15.46
CA ARG A 56 4.79 6.92 -16.05
C ARG A 56 5.79 6.29 -15.10
N ALA A 57 6.90 5.81 -15.65
CA ALA A 57 8.01 5.32 -14.86
C ALA A 57 8.54 6.40 -13.89
N GLN A 58 8.82 5.99 -12.66
CA GLN A 58 9.19 6.87 -11.55
C GLN A 58 10.51 6.45 -10.91
N PRO A 59 11.30 7.39 -10.37
CA PRO A 59 12.41 7.07 -9.49
C PRO A 59 11.91 6.63 -8.10
N VAL A 60 12.74 5.88 -7.35
CA VAL A 60 12.42 5.37 -6.00
C VAL A 60 11.88 6.45 -5.06
N ALA A 61 12.43 7.67 -5.12
CA ALA A 61 12.01 8.75 -4.23
C ALA A 61 10.54 9.17 -4.44
N TRP A 62 10.05 9.13 -5.69
CA TRP A 62 8.66 9.45 -5.98
C TRP A 62 7.74 8.30 -5.59
N LEU A 63 8.15 7.07 -5.89
CA LEU A 63 7.42 5.88 -5.48
C LEU A 63 7.25 5.81 -3.96
N ALA A 64 8.32 6.10 -3.20
CA ALA A 64 8.27 6.14 -1.74
C ALA A 64 7.33 7.22 -1.21
N ARG A 65 7.34 8.41 -1.81
CA ARG A 65 6.43 9.49 -1.45
C ARG A 65 4.97 9.11 -1.71
N ASP A 66 4.68 8.54 -2.87
CA ASP A 66 3.31 8.17 -3.25
C ASP A 66 2.75 7.05 -2.36
N LEU A 67 3.63 6.17 -1.86
CA LEU A 67 3.29 5.13 -0.89
C LEU A 67 3.27 5.62 0.57
N GLY A 68 3.70 6.86 0.86
CA GLY A 68 3.89 7.33 2.23
C GLY A 68 4.92 6.50 3.00
N ALA A 69 5.93 5.95 2.31
CA ALA A 69 6.88 4.99 2.85
C ALA A 69 8.30 5.57 2.96
N ASN A 70 9.11 4.97 3.85
CA ASN A 70 10.51 5.34 3.99
C ASN A 70 11.29 4.98 2.72
N ARG A 71 11.99 5.97 2.14
CA ARG A 71 12.73 5.83 0.89
C ARG A 71 13.77 4.70 0.93
N GLN A 72 14.50 4.55 2.04
CA GLN A 72 15.53 3.50 2.17
C GLN A 72 14.90 2.10 2.15
N ASN A 73 13.75 1.94 2.79
CA ASN A 73 13.03 0.67 2.77
C ASN A 73 12.50 0.35 1.35
N VAL A 74 11.93 1.34 0.66
CA VAL A 74 11.48 1.16 -0.73
C VAL A 74 12.65 0.83 -1.64
N GLN A 75 13.81 1.52 -1.50
CA GLN A 75 15.02 1.21 -2.27
C GLN A 75 15.48 -0.23 -2.07
N ARG A 76 15.51 -0.72 -0.82
CA ARG A 76 15.88 -2.11 -0.52
C ARG A 76 14.94 -3.10 -1.20
N ILE A 77 13.63 -2.87 -1.11
CA ILE A 77 12.64 -3.76 -1.73
C ILE A 77 12.74 -3.73 -3.26
N VAL A 78 12.93 -2.56 -3.87
CA VAL A 78 13.12 -2.45 -5.33
C VAL A 78 14.38 -3.17 -5.79
N ASN A 79 15.49 -3.07 -5.04
CA ASN A 79 16.71 -3.83 -5.34
C ASN A 79 16.49 -5.35 -5.27
N ASP A 80 15.70 -5.82 -4.31
CA ASP A 80 15.34 -7.23 -4.20
C ASP A 80 14.43 -7.67 -5.36
N LEU A 81 13.48 -6.83 -5.78
CA LEU A 81 12.64 -7.08 -6.96
C LEU A 81 13.45 -7.11 -8.26
N GLU A 82 14.49 -6.26 -8.38
CA GLU A 82 15.39 -6.27 -9.52
C GLU A 82 16.21 -7.57 -9.59
N LYS A 83 16.77 -8.02 -8.47
CA LYS A 83 17.50 -9.30 -8.39
C LYS A 83 16.65 -10.49 -8.81
N ASP A 84 15.36 -10.44 -8.50
CA ASP A 84 14.40 -11.49 -8.91
C ASP A 84 13.89 -11.30 -10.35
N GLY A 85 14.31 -10.24 -11.03
CA GLY A 85 13.97 -9.94 -12.42
C GLY A 85 12.53 -9.45 -12.61
N LEU A 86 11.90 -8.90 -11.57
CA LEU A 86 10.52 -8.39 -11.62
C LEU A 86 10.46 -6.92 -12.02
N VAL A 87 11.52 -6.16 -11.74
CA VAL A 87 11.69 -4.78 -12.19
C VAL A 87 13.07 -4.60 -12.80
N SER A 88 13.27 -3.52 -13.53
CA SER A 88 14.56 -3.07 -14.03
C SER A 88 14.72 -1.57 -13.80
N PHE A 89 15.97 -1.10 -13.74
CA PHE A 89 16.29 0.32 -13.70
C PHE A 89 16.63 0.81 -15.10
N GLU A 90 16.02 1.93 -15.49
CA GLU A 90 16.28 2.61 -16.75
C GLU A 90 16.87 4.00 -16.54
N PRO A 91 17.64 4.53 -17.51
CA PRO A 91 18.15 5.89 -17.46
C PRO A 91 17.00 6.90 -17.38
N ASN A 92 17.14 7.89 -16.50
CA ASN A 92 16.21 9.01 -16.41
C ASN A 92 16.72 10.18 -17.24
N PRO A 93 16.04 10.56 -18.33
CA PRO A 93 16.51 11.67 -19.20
C PRO A 93 16.52 13.04 -18.50
N HIS A 94 15.74 13.18 -17.43
CA HIS A 94 15.62 14.43 -16.67
C HIS A 94 16.54 14.49 -15.44
N HIS A 95 17.10 13.35 -15.01
CA HIS A 95 17.91 13.32 -13.79
C HIS A 95 18.88 12.13 -13.77
N LYS A 96 20.13 12.36 -14.17
CA LYS A 96 21.15 11.31 -14.37
C LYS A 96 21.42 10.40 -13.17
N ARG A 97 21.16 10.85 -11.93
CA ARG A 97 21.39 10.07 -10.70
C ARG A 97 20.17 9.35 -10.15
N ALA A 98 19.00 9.59 -10.71
CA ALA A 98 17.73 9.02 -10.23
C ALA A 98 17.13 8.17 -11.35
N GLN A 99 17.55 6.89 -11.42
CA GLN A 99 17.05 5.93 -12.39
C GLN A 99 15.53 5.73 -12.24
N LEU A 100 14.87 5.46 -13.35
CA LEU A 100 13.46 5.10 -13.41
C LEU A 100 13.31 3.61 -13.13
N ILE A 101 12.24 3.24 -12.42
CA ILE A 101 11.88 1.86 -12.15
C ILE A 101 10.82 1.45 -13.17
N VAL A 102 11.04 0.34 -13.84
CA VAL A 102 10.15 -0.21 -14.87
C VAL A 102 9.82 -1.66 -14.54
N LEU A 103 8.57 -2.05 -14.74
CA LEU A 103 8.15 -3.44 -14.62
C LEU A 103 8.71 -4.24 -15.80
N THR A 104 9.26 -5.42 -15.51
CA THR A 104 9.61 -6.39 -16.57
C THR A 104 8.37 -7.17 -17.00
N PRO A 105 8.39 -7.88 -18.15
CA PRO A 105 7.30 -8.81 -18.51
C PRO A 105 7.02 -9.83 -17.40
N LYS A 106 8.06 -10.40 -16.79
CA LYS A 106 7.94 -11.30 -15.63
C LYS A 106 7.28 -10.61 -14.43
N GLY A 107 7.63 -9.34 -14.17
CA GLY A 107 7.02 -8.54 -13.10
C GLY A 107 5.54 -8.31 -13.35
N GLN A 108 5.13 -8.02 -14.58
CA GLN A 108 3.73 -7.87 -14.97
C GLN A 108 2.95 -9.18 -14.77
N GLU A 109 3.47 -10.29 -15.30
CA GLU A 109 2.84 -11.61 -15.12
C GLU A 109 2.69 -11.99 -13.63
N THR A 110 3.72 -11.71 -12.83
CA THR A 110 3.68 -11.98 -11.38
C THR A 110 2.65 -11.10 -10.67
N TYR A 111 2.55 -9.83 -11.05
CA TYR A 111 1.54 -8.92 -10.51
C TYR A 111 0.12 -9.36 -10.89
N ASP A 112 -0.11 -9.70 -12.15
CA ASP A 112 -1.41 -10.16 -12.63
C ASP A 112 -1.85 -11.47 -11.94
N ALA A 113 -0.90 -12.39 -11.71
CA ALA A 113 -1.16 -13.59 -10.92
C ALA A 113 -1.53 -13.26 -9.46
N ALA A 114 -0.87 -12.28 -8.84
CA ALA A 114 -1.22 -11.82 -7.49
C ALA A 114 -2.63 -11.23 -7.42
N ILE A 115 -3.02 -10.41 -8.40
CA ILE A 115 -4.40 -9.89 -8.52
C ILE A 115 -5.41 -11.02 -8.68
N GLY A 116 -5.11 -12.05 -9.49
CA GLY A 116 -5.95 -13.23 -9.65
C GLY A 116 -6.17 -14.01 -8.34
N LEU A 117 -5.14 -14.10 -7.49
CA LEU A 117 -5.24 -14.71 -6.16
C LEU A 117 -6.01 -13.83 -5.15
N TYR A 118 -5.88 -12.52 -5.28
CA TYR A 118 -6.48 -11.54 -4.37
C TYR A 118 -8.00 -11.40 -4.58
N GLY A 119 -8.44 -11.29 -5.84
CA GLY A 119 -9.83 -10.97 -6.19
C GLY A 119 -10.87 -11.79 -5.42
N PRO A 120 -10.89 -13.12 -5.54
CA PRO A 120 -11.89 -13.95 -4.83
C PRO A 120 -11.84 -13.81 -3.31
N ARG A 121 -10.66 -13.51 -2.74
CA ARG A 121 -10.48 -13.36 -1.29
C ARG A 121 -11.00 -12.04 -0.77
N VAL A 122 -10.80 -10.95 -1.51
CA VAL A 122 -11.36 -9.65 -1.12
C VAL A 122 -12.87 -9.62 -1.32
N GLU A 123 -13.39 -10.27 -2.35
CA GLU A 123 -14.84 -10.44 -2.53
C GLU A 123 -15.46 -11.18 -1.34
N ALA A 124 -14.84 -12.27 -0.88
CA ALA A 124 -15.30 -13.01 0.30
C ALA A 124 -15.28 -12.15 1.58
N LEU A 125 -14.26 -11.31 1.78
CA LEU A 125 -14.21 -10.38 2.91
C LEU A 125 -15.28 -9.28 2.84
N ALA A 126 -15.68 -8.90 1.65
CA ALA A 126 -16.63 -7.81 1.43
C ALA A 126 -18.10 -8.24 1.60
N GLN A 127 -18.40 -9.55 1.64
CA GLN A 127 -19.78 -10.06 1.62
C GLN A 127 -20.68 -9.52 2.74
N ASP A 128 -20.11 -9.30 3.92
CA ASP A 128 -20.86 -8.82 5.09
C ASP A 128 -20.71 -7.30 5.32
N LEU A 129 -20.08 -6.58 4.38
CA LEU A 129 -19.87 -5.14 4.46
C LEU A 129 -20.75 -4.41 3.47
N THR A 130 -21.40 -3.33 3.90
CA THR A 130 -22.20 -2.51 3.00
C THR A 130 -21.33 -1.57 2.18
N VAL A 131 -21.80 -1.20 1.00
CA VAL A 131 -21.11 -0.20 0.15
C VAL A 131 -21.01 1.14 0.88
N GLU A 132 -22.03 1.53 1.62
CA GLU A 132 -22.09 2.76 2.40
C GLU A 132 -21.02 2.79 3.49
N ASP A 133 -20.83 1.68 4.21
CA ASP A 133 -19.81 1.59 5.26
C ASP A 133 -18.38 1.61 4.68
N LEU A 134 -18.17 0.91 3.57
CA LEU A 134 -16.89 0.90 2.86
C LEU A 134 -16.54 2.30 2.34
N ASP A 135 -17.50 2.99 1.73
CA ASP A 135 -17.32 4.34 1.20
C ASP A 135 -17.07 5.36 2.33
N ALA A 136 -17.84 5.28 3.42
CA ALA A 136 -17.64 6.11 4.59
C ALA A 136 -16.24 5.88 5.22
N THR A 137 -15.82 4.63 5.34
CA THR A 137 -14.50 4.27 5.86
C THR A 137 -13.40 4.82 4.98
N HIS A 138 -13.50 4.65 3.66
CA HIS A 138 -12.52 5.17 2.71
C HIS A 138 -12.40 6.69 2.80
N ARG A 139 -13.51 7.42 2.87
CA ARG A 139 -13.51 8.89 3.02
C ARG A 139 -12.83 9.33 4.31
N VAL A 140 -13.14 8.69 5.45
CA VAL A 140 -12.57 9.04 6.75
C VAL A 140 -11.06 8.80 6.76
N LEU A 141 -10.61 7.63 6.29
CA LEU A 141 -9.18 7.29 6.24
C LEU A 141 -8.40 8.20 5.28
N THR A 142 -9.01 8.58 4.16
CA THR A 142 -8.40 9.52 3.20
C THR A 142 -8.25 10.91 3.81
N ALA A 143 -9.29 11.43 4.46
CA ALA A 143 -9.23 12.73 5.14
C ALA A 143 -8.18 12.73 6.26
N LEU A 144 -8.17 11.69 7.09
CA LEU A 144 -7.21 11.54 8.18
C LEU A 144 -5.76 11.51 7.65
N ARG A 145 -5.49 10.76 6.57
CA ARG A 145 -4.17 10.73 5.94
C ARG A 145 -3.73 12.12 5.49
N THR A 146 -4.60 12.85 4.80
CA THR A 146 -4.30 14.21 4.30
C THR A 146 -3.94 15.16 5.44
N GLU A 147 -4.72 15.15 6.54
CA GLU A 147 -4.44 15.99 7.71
C GLU A 147 -3.10 15.64 8.39
N LEU A 148 -2.80 14.34 8.53
CA LEU A 148 -1.54 13.89 9.13
C LEU A 148 -0.33 14.24 8.26
N GLU A 149 -0.44 14.12 6.94
CA GLU A 149 0.63 14.49 6.00
C GLU A 149 0.89 16.02 6.01
N THR A 150 -0.17 16.81 6.12
CA THR A 150 -0.06 18.29 6.21
C THR A 150 0.55 18.72 7.53
N SER A 151 0.11 18.14 8.66
CA SER A 151 0.62 18.48 9.99
C SER A 151 2.07 18.06 10.23
N ALA A 152 2.59 17.11 9.45
CA ALA A 152 3.99 16.68 9.54
C ALA A 152 4.95 17.59 8.74
N ALA A 153 4.40 18.53 7.93
CA ALA A 153 5.17 19.48 7.13
C ALA A 153 5.41 20.83 7.86
N ASP A 154 4.73 21.06 8.98
CA ASP A 154 4.86 22.21 9.87
C ASP A 154 5.84 21.90 11.02
#